data_3586f015b859a470bd33116e839683d4
#
_entry.id   3586f015b859a470bd33116e839683d4
#
_cell.length_a   1.000
_cell.length_b   1.000
_cell.length_c   1.000
_cell.angle_alpha   90.00
_cell.angle_beta   90.00
_cell.angle_gamma   90.00
#
_symmetry.space_group_name_H-M   'P 1'
#
loop_
_entity.id
_entity.type
_entity.pdbx_description
1 polymer ?
#
loop_
_entity_poly.entity_id
_entity_poly.type
_entity_poly.pdbx_seq_one_letter_code
_entity_poly.pdbx_strand_id
1 'polypeptide(L)'
;MIKVLIVDDHHLVRTSLARLLENEEDIEVLGEAASGEEAVTLCRTLEPDVILMDLRMPGIGGLEATHKIMRNNEDVRILALTGFMEDNFAQRMLEAGAGGFISKDTQVEDMVEAIRSVFAGHRYISPDIAQRLVLSRFDSEENPFDKLSQRELQVAMMIVNCQRVSEISDRLFLSPKTVNTYRYRIFEKLGVETDVELTHLGLKHGLVEGFDTTPSN
;
A
#
# COMPACT_ATOMS: atom_id res chain seq x y z
N MET A 1 -24.44 -6.47 -9.33
CA MET A 1 -23.93 -5.34 -8.52
C MET A 1 -22.54 -5.73 -8.05
N ILE A 2 -21.53 -4.88 -8.27
CA ILE A 2 -20.14 -5.12 -7.86
C ILE A 2 -20.01 -4.69 -6.40
N LYS A 3 -19.66 -5.61 -5.54
CA LYS A 3 -19.51 -5.37 -4.11
C LYS A 3 -18.13 -4.85 -3.78
N VAL A 4 -18.02 -3.64 -3.26
CA VAL A 4 -16.74 -2.94 -3.03
C VAL A 4 -16.49 -2.74 -1.53
N LEU A 5 -15.28 -3.06 -1.07
CA LEU A 5 -14.74 -2.69 0.24
C LEU A 5 -13.70 -1.58 0.03
N ILE A 6 -13.80 -0.48 0.77
CA ILE A 6 -12.85 0.65 0.70
C ILE A 6 -11.92 0.60 1.90
N VAL A 7 -10.61 0.65 1.63
CA VAL A 7 -9.56 0.52 2.66
C VAL A 7 -8.56 1.66 2.52
N ASP A 8 -8.58 2.60 3.47
CA ASP A 8 -7.67 3.75 3.55
C ASP A 8 -7.62 4.24 5.00
N ASP A 9 -6.50 4.67 5.54
CA ASP A 9 -6.44 5.19 6.92
C ASP A 9 -6.97 6.62 7.05
N HIS A 10 -7.11 7.35 5.93
CA HIS A 10 -7.66 8.70 5.90
C HIS A 10 -9.20 8.68 5.80
N HIS A 11 -9.86 9.03 6.89
CA HIS A 11 -11.34 9.04 6.96
C HIS A 11 -12.00 9.85 5.84
N LEU A 12 -11.46 11.03 5.50
CA LEU A 12 -12.03 11.88 4.44
C LEU A 12 -11.97 11.22 3.07
N VAL A 13 -10.87 10.52 2.77
CA VAL A 13 -10.71 9.79 1.51
C VAL A 13 -11.75 8.67 1.43
N ARG A 14 -11.86 7.84 2.46
CA ARG A 14 -12.85 6.75 2.50
C ARG A 14 -14.26 7.25 2.28
N THR A 15 -14.70 8.24 3.08
CA THR A 15 -16.06 8.79 2.99
C THR A 15 -16.33 9.44 1.63
N SER A 16 -15.33 10.08 1.04
CA SER A 16 -15.48 10.68 -0.30
C SER A 16 -15.63 9.60 -1.37
N LEU A 17 -14.79 8.58 -1.33
CA LEU A 17 -14.87 7.45 -2.26
C LEU A 17 -16.20 6.70 -2.14
N ALA A 18 -16.68 6.44 -0.90
CA ALA A 18 -17.95 5.79 -0.67
C ALA A 18 -19.11 6.58 -1.32
N ARG A 19 -19.18 7.88 -1.07
CA ARG A 19 -20.20 8.76 -1.65
C ARG A 19 -20.15 8.84 -3.17
N LEU A 20 -18.94 8.81 -3.75
CA LEU A 20 -18.78 8.85 -5.20
C LEU A 20 -19.27 7.55 -5.84
N LEU A 21 -18.94 6.41 -5.24
CA LEU A 21 -19.35 5.10 -5.74
C LEU A 21 -20.84 4.80 -5.51
N GLU A 22 -21.48 5.38 -4.49
CA GLU A 22 -22.94 5.26 -4.25
C GLU A 22 -23.79 5.83 -5.41
N ASN A 23 -23.23 6.68 -6.28
CA ASN A 23 -23.93 7.20 -7.44
C ASN A 23 -23.96 6.22 -8.63
N GLU A 24 -23.20 5.13 -8.56
CA GLU A 24 -23.12 4.13 -9.63
C GLU A 24 -24.15 3.01 -9.39
N GLU A 25 -25.04 2.80 -10.36
CA GLU A 25 -26.17 1.84 -10.23
C GLU A 25 -25.69 0.36 -10.11
N ASP A 26 -24.49 0.06 -10.58
CA ASP A 26 -23.92 -1.30 -10.63
C ASP A 26 -22.87 -1.56 -9.54
N ILE A 27 -22.60 -0.59 -8.64
CA ILE A 27 -21.63 -0.70 -7.55
C ILE A 27 -22.34 -0.58 -6.19
N GLU A 28 -21.95 -1.44 -5.25
CA GLU A 28 -22.41 -1.42 -3.86
C GLU A 28 -21.21 -1.36 -2.92
N VAL A 29 -21.11 -0.30 -2.11
CA VAL A 29 -20.08 -0.21 -1.07
C VAL A 29 -20.54 -0.99 0.15
N LEU A 30 -19.92 -2.15 0.42
CA LEU A 30 -20.26 -3.02 1.55
C LEU A 30 -19.76 -2.50 2.89
N GLY A 31 -18.71 -1.70 2.88
CA GLY A 31 -18.11 -1.17 4.09
C GLY A 31 -16.79 -0.44 3.85
N GLU A 32 -16.26 0.09 4.95
CA GLU A 32 -15.01 0.83 5.00
C GLU A 32 -14.09 0.19 6.05
N ALA A 33 -12.78 0.17 5.78
CA ALA A 33 -11.75 -0.24 6.72
C ALA A 33 -10.68 0.86 6.86
N ALA A 34 -10.22 1.11 8.07
CA ALA A 34 -9.20 2.12 8.36
C ALA A 34 -7.78 1.52 8.48
N SER A 35 -7.64 0.22 8.30
CA SER A 35 -6.35 -0.48 8.41
C SER A 35 -6.34 -1.79 7.61
N GLY A 36 -5.14 -2.30 7.36
CA GLY A 36 -4.98 -3.61 6.72
C GLY A 36 -5.53 -4.76 7.54
N GLU A 37 -5.46 -4.70 8.87
CA GLU A 37 -6.01 -5.70 9.79
C GLU A 37 -7.54 -5.76 9.71
N GLU A 38 -8.17 -4.60 9.69
CA GLU A 38 -9.61 -4.47 9.54
C GLU A 38 -10.06 -4.96 8.17
N ALA A 39 -9.35 -4.60 7.10
CA ALA A 39 -9.60 -5.08 5.75
C ALA A 39 -9.60 -6.61 5.65
N VAL A 40 -8.59 -7.29 6.24
CA VAL A 40 -8.52 -8.76 6.28
C VAL A 40 -9.72 -9.36 7.01
N THR A 41 -10.18 -8.70 8.09
CA THR A 41 -11.33 -9.17 8.86
C THR A 41 -12.63 -8.98 8.09
N LEU A 42 -12.86 -7.78 7.55
CA LEU A 42 -14.08 -7.43 6.81
C LEU A 42 -14.19 -8.19 5.50
N CYS A 43 -13.08 -8.47 4.82
CA CYS A 43 -13.09 -9.27 3.59
C CYS A 43 -13.71 -10.66 3.81
N ARG A 44 -13.47 -11.28 4.98
CA ARG A 44 -14.03 -12.60 5.32
C ARG A 44 -15.53 -12.57 5.62
N THR A 45 -16.03 -11.47 6.16
CA THR A 45 -17.43 -11.35 6.62
C THR A 45 -18.34 -10.74 5.58
N LEU A 46 -17.83 -9.82 4.77
CA LEU A 46 -18.62 -9.08 3.76
C LEU A 46 -18.52 -9.73 2.37
N GLU A 47 -17.50 -10.54 2.11
CA GLU A 47 -17.25 -11.20 0.83
C GLU A 47 -17.32 -10.21 -0.36
N PRO A 48 -16.46 -9.15 -0.38
CA PRO A 48 -16.44 -8.19 -1.47
C PRO A 48 -15.91 -8.82 -2.75
N ASP A 49 -16.39 -8.31 -3.90
CA ASP A 49 -15.85 -8.66 -5.21
C ASP A 49 -14.55 -7.89 -5.51
N VAL A 50 -14.52 -6.60 -5.13
CA VAL A 50 -13.38 -5.70 -5.33
C VAL A 50 -13.02 -4.99 -4.03
N ILE A 51 -11.74 -4.87 -3.76
CA ILE A 51 -11.21 -4.09 -2.63
C ILE A 51 -10.38 -2.93 -3.20
N LEU A 52 -10.78 -1.69 -2.88
CA LEU A 52 -9.94 -0.51 -3.07
C LEU A 52 -8.97 -0.43 -1.89
N MET A 53 -7.70 -0.70 -2.12
CA MET A 53 -6.69 -0.86 -1.08
C MET A 53 -5.66 0.25 -1.12
N ASP A 54 -5.64 1.11 -0.11
CA ASP A 54 -4.51 2.02 0.09
C ASP A 54 -3.24 1.23 0.42
N LEU A 55 -2.14 1.64 -0.19
CA LEU A 55 -0.83 1.02 0.03
C LEU A 55 -0.21 1.45 1.35
N ARG A 56 -0.37 2.73 1.70
CA ARG A 56 0.30 3.36 2.84
C ARG A 56 -0.64 3.52 4.01
N MET A 57 -0.74 2.49 4.81
CA MET A 57 -1.50 2.51 6.05
C MET A 57 -0.63 2.07 7.22
N PRO A 58 -0.88 2.58 8.44
CA PRO A 58 -0.24 2.06 9.64
C PRO A 58 -0.62 0.58 9.86
N GLY A 59 0.16 -0.11 10.70
CA GLY A 59 -0.07 -1.52 11.00
C GLY A 59 0.57 -2.45 9.97
N ILE A 60 -0.17 -3.43 9.47
CA ILE A 60 0.36 -4.36 8.45
C ILE A 60 0.49 -3.73 7.06
N GLY A 61 -0.17 -2.58 6.82
CA GLY A 61 -0.17 -1.91 5.52
C GLY A 61 -0.93 -2.65 4.43
N GLY A 62 -1.08 -1.99 3.26
CA GLY A 62 -1.86 -2.55 2.15
C GLY A 62 -1.22 -3.79 1.51
N LEU A 63 0.10 -3.85 1.42
CA LEU A 63 0.81 -4.98 0.80
C LEU A 63 0.61 -6.29 1.59
N GLU A 64 0.84 -6.27 2.89
CA GLU A 64 0.65 -7.47 3.73
C GLU A 64 -0.84 -7.84 3.85
N ALA A 65 -1.73 -6.84 3.89
CA ALA A 65 -3.18 -7.07 3.84
C ALA A 65 -3.57 -7.80 2.55
N THR A 66 -3.06 -7.34 1.39
CA THR A 66 -3.25 -7.98 0.08
C THR A 66 -2.80 -9.43 0.11
N HIS A 67 -1.58 -9.73 0.57
CA HIS A 67 -1.11 -11.10 0.69
C HIS A 67 -2.01 -12.00 1.54
N LYS A 68 -2.45 -11.49 2.70
CA LYS A 68 -3.33 -12.25 3.60
C LYS A 68 -4.70 -12.50 3.00
N ILE A 69 -5.25 -11.51 2.30
CA ILE A 69 -6.55 -11.62 1.64
C ILE A 69 -6.45 -12.62 0.49
N MET A 70 -5.52 -12.43 -0.45
CA MET A 70 -5.35 -13.30 -1.62
C MET A 70 -5.06 -14.75 -1.26
N ARG A 71 -4.31 -14.98 -0.17
CA ARG A 71 -4.05 -16.34 0.33
C ARG A 71 -5.32 -17.06 0.83
N ASN A 72 -6.31 -16.32 1.28
CA ASN A 72 -7.54 -16.87 1.85
C ASN A 72 -8.72 -16.86 0.87
N ASN A 73 -8.69 -15.95 -0.12
CA ASN A 73 -9.73 -15.79 -1.13
C ASN A 73 -9.08 -15.29 -2.43
N GLU A 74 -8.92 -16.19 -3.40
CA GLU A 74 -8.33 -15.90 -4.71
C GLU A 74 -9.33 -15.25 -5.69
N ASP A 75 -10.62 -15.26 -5.37
CA ASP A 75 -11.68 -14.72 -6.23
C ASP A 75 -11.82 -13.21 -6.10
N VAL A 76 -11.46 -12.64 -4.93
CA VAL A 76 -11.52 -11.20 -4.70
C VAL A 76 -10.49 -10.46 -5.59
N ARG A 77 -10.86 -9.30 -6.09
CA ARG A 77 -9.97 -8.44 -6.88
C ARG A 77 -9.49 -7.27 -6.05
N ILE A 78 -8.20 -7.01 -6.05
CA ILE A 78 -7.63 -5.89 -5.30
C ILE A 78 -7.15 -4.83 -6.29
N LEU A 79 -7.73 -3.63 -6.19
CA LEU A 79 -7.32 -2.44 -6.92
C LEU A 79 -6.58 -1.52 -5.94
N ALA A 80 -5.28 -1.39 -6.12
CA ALA A 80 -4.44 -0.60 -5.25
C ALA A 80 -4.62 0.90 -5.52
N LEU A 81 -4.81 1.67 -4.44
CA LEU A 81 -4.82 3.13 -4.45
C LEU A 81 -3.44 3.65 -4.02
N THR A 82 -2.87 4.56 -4.79
CA THR A 82 -1.58 5.17 -4.44
C THR A 82 -1.60 6.68 -4.64
N GLY A 83 -1.10 7.42 -3.66
CA GLY A 83 -0.85 8.87 -3.79
C GLY A 83 0.49 9.17 -4.46
N PHE A 84 1.50 8.32 -4.21
CA PHE A 84 2.82 8.40 -4.82
C PHE A 84 3.32 6.99 -5.10
N MET A 85 3.74 6.73 -6.33
CA MET A 85 4.31 5.44 -6.68
C MET A 85 5.82 5.42 -6.49
N GLU A 86 6.24 4.51 -5.64
CA GLU A 86 7.56 3.95 -5.70
C GLU A 86 7.48 2.68 -6.55
N ASP A 87 8.32 2.62 -7.57
CA ASP A 87 8.27 1.59 -8.62
C ASP A 87 8.26 0.16 -8.09
N ASN A 88 8.96 -0.07 -6.99
CA ASN A 88 9.08 -1.37 -6.35
C ASN A 88 7.82 -1.82 -5.59
N PHE A 89 7.01 -0.88 -5.10
CA PHE A 89 5.75 -1.22 -4.44
C PHE A 89 4.73 -1.79 -5.43
N ALA A 90 4.67 -1.22 -6.63
CA ALA A 90 3.75 -1.70 -7.65
C ALA A 90 4.07 -3.14 -8.07
N GLN A 91 5.35 -3.43 -8.29
CA GLN A 91 5.76 -4.80 -8.63
C GLN A 91 5.40 -5.77 -7.51
N ARG A 92 5.73 -5.46 -6.26
CA ARG A 92 5.40 -6.30 -5.10
C ARG A 92 3.90 -6.51 -4.90
N MET A 93 3.09 -5.48 -5.18
CA MET A 93 1.63 -5.60 -5.11
C MET A 93 1.09 -6.51 -6.21
N LEU A 94 1.62 -6.44 -7.44
CA LEU A 94 1.27 -7.37 -8.51
C LEU A 94 1.67 -8.81 -8.16
N GLU A 95 2.84 -9.00 -7.57
CA GLU A 95 3.31 -10.29 -7.06
C GLU A 95 2.43 -10.80 -5.90
N ALA A 96 1.91 -9.89 -5.08
CA ALA A 96 0.96 -10.20 -4.02
C ALA A 96 -0.45 -10.57 -4.53
N GLY A 97 -0.72 -10.37 -5.82
CA GLY A 97 -1.99 -10.71 -6.47
C GLY A 97 -2.92 -9.53 -6.73
N ALA A 98 -2.46 -8.29 -6.60
CA ALA A 98 -3.29 -7.13 -6.98
C ALA A 98 -3.67 -7.19 -8.46
N GLY A 99 -4.94 -6.90 -8.75
CA GLY A 99 -5.51 -6.86 -10.11
C GLY A 99 -5.17 -5.56 -10.84
N GLY A 100 -4.81 -4.50 -10.11
CA GLY A 100 -4.51 -3.23 -10.76
C GLY A 100 -4.08 -2.12 -9.80
N PHE A 101 -3.83 -0.96 -10.40
CA PHE A 101 -3.39 0.26 -9.74
C PHE A 101 -4.06 1.50 -10.30
N ILE A 102 -4.46 2.40 -9.42
CA ILE A 102 -4.88 3.76 -9.75
C ILE A 102 -4.26 4.77 -8.78
N SER A 103 -4.06 6.00 -9.26
CA SER A 103 -3.70 7.12 -8.41
C SER A 103 -4.90 7.55 -7.55
N LYS A 104 -4.64 8.04 -6.33
CA LYS A 104 -5.67 8.71 -5.51
C LYS A 104 -6.22 9.98 -6.15
N ASP A 105 -5.47 10.56 -7.10
CA ASP A 105 -5.87 11.74 -7.89
C ASP A 105 -6.64 11.36 -9.16
N THR A 106 -6.90 10.06 -9.38
CA THR A 106 -7.66 9.57 -10.54
C THR A 106 -9.08 10.11 -10.52
N GLN A 107 -9.61 10.50 -11.68
CA GLN A 107 -10.99 10.95 -11.79
C GLN A 107 -11.96 9.82 -11.48
N VAL A 108 -13.17 10.17 -11.04
CA VAL A 108 -14.16 9.18 -10.58
C VAL A 108 -14.53 8.21 -11.69
N GLU A 109 -14.69 8.71 -12.90
CA GLU A 109 -15.04 7.93 -14.09
C GLU A 109 -14.00 6.84 -14.38
N ASP A 110 -12.72 7.21 -14.30
CA ASP A 110 -11.60 6.28 -14.52
C ASP A 110 -11.48 5.26 -13.37
N MET A 111 -11.79 5.66 -12.14
CA MET A 111 -11.83 4.75 -10.99
C MET A 111 -12.95 3.71 -11.15
N VAL A 112 -14.12 4.15 -11.56
CA VAL A 112 -15.28 3.27 -11.82
C VAL A 112 -14.96 2.29 -12.96
N GLU A 113 -14.32 2.76 -14.03
CA GLU A 113 -13.84 1.88 -15.12
C GLU A 113 -12.82 0.87 -14.61
N ALA A 114 -11.87 1.30 -13.76
CA ALA A 114 -10.88 0.40 -13.16
C ALA A 114 -11.54 -0.69 -12.29
N ILE A 115 -12.54 -0.35 -11.48
CA ILE A 115 -13.31 -1.31 -10.67
C ILE A 115 -13.98 -2.34 -11.57
N ARG A 116 -14.68 -1.90 -12.61
CA ARG A 116 -15.36 -2.78 -13.58
C ARG A 116 -14.37 -3.69 -14.31
N SER A 117 -13.22 -3.13 -14.69
CA SER A 117 -12.17 -3.86 -15.39
C SER A 117 -11.57 -4.98 -14.53
N VAL A 118 -11.19 -4.68 -13.27
CA VAL A 118 -10.61 -5.70 -12.39
C VAL A 118 -11.66 -6.73 -11.96
N PHE A 119 -12.92 -6.33 -11.78
CA PHE A 119 -14.03 -7.24 -11.52
C PHE A 119 -14.21 -8.24 -12.68
N ALA A 120 -14.08 -7.79 -13.93
CA ALA A 120 -14.11 -8.64 -15.12
C ALA A 120 -12.87 -9.55 -15.26
N GLY A 121 -11.92 -9.49 -14.34
CA GLY A 121 -10.68 -10.29 -14.36
C GLY A 121 -9.57 -9.70 -15.22
N HIS A 122 -9.73 -8.50 -15.74
CA HIS A 122 -8.67 -7.80 -16.48
C HIS A 122 -7.75 -7.06 -15.50
N ARG A 123 -6.49 -6.88 -15.90
CA ARG A 123 -5.58 -6.00 -15.16
C ARG A 123 -5.81 -4.55 -15.58
N TYR A 124 -5.81 -3.65 -14.58
CA TYR A 124 -5.93 -2.22 -14.83
C TYR A 124 -4.76 -1.46 -14.20
N ILE A 125 -4.05 -0.69 -15.00
CA ILE A 125 -3.00 0.22 -14.54
C ILE A 125 -3.27 1.57 -15.18
N SER A 126 -3.47 2.61 -14.37
CA SER A 126 -3.69 3.95 -14.92
C SER A 126 -2.49 4.40 -15.77
N PRO A 127 -2.71 5.19 -16.85
CA PRO A 127 -1.66 5.54 -17.83
C PRO A 127 -0.45 6.24 -17.19
N ASP A 128 -0.67 7.11 -16.22
CA ASP A 128 0.36 7.82 -15.46
C ASP A 128 1.26 6.85 -14.67
N ILE A 129 0.64 5.85 -14.04
CA ILE A 129 1.35 4.80 -13.32
C ILE A 129 2.11 3.89 -14.28
N ALA A 130 1.49 3.49 -15.38
CA ALA A 130 2.14 2.67 -16.41
C ALA A 130 3.38 3.38 -16.99
N GLN A 131 3.27 4.67 -17.28
CA GLN A 131 4.39 5.46 -17.78
C GLN A 131 5.54 5.52 -16.76
N ARG A 132 5.26 5.75 -15.49
CA ARG A 132 6.29 5.75 -14.43
C ARG A 132 6.98 4.39 -14.31
N LEU A 133 6.21 3.29 -14.26
CA LEU A 133 6.77 1.93 -14.20
C LEU A 133 7.68 1.59 -15.38
N VAL A 134 7.41 2.14 -16.55
CA VAL A 134 8.28 1.97 -17.73
C VAL A 134 9.54 2.80 -17.58
N LEU A 135 9.43 4.06 -17.17
CA LEU A 135 10.58 4.96 -17.01
C LEU A 135 11.53 4.48 -15.92
N SER A 136 11.04 3.99 -14.79
CA SER A 136 11.86 3.49 -13.70
C SER A 136 12.73 2.28 -14.08
N ARG A 137 12.28 1.49 -15.05
CA ARG A 137 13.12 0.39 -15.59
C ARG A 137 14.33 0.88 -16.39
N PHE A 138 14.31 2.12 -16.87
CA PHE A 138 15.43 2.74 -17.56
C PHE A 138 16.38 3.48 -16.61
N ASP A 139 15.87 3.96 -15.46
CA ASP A 139 16.66 4.58 -14.40
C ASP A 139 17.21 3.50 -13.46
N SER A 140 18.10 2.65 -13.95
CA SER A 140 18.62 1.45 -13.29
C SER A 140 19.60 1.74 -12.13
N GLU A 141 19.22 2.56 -11.16
CA GLU A 141 19.78 2.43 -9.81
C GLU A 141 18.96 1.38 -9.07
N GLU A 142 19.56 0.20 -8.80
CA GLU A 142 18.93 -0.84 -7.96
C GLU A 142 18.48 -0.20 -6.64
N ASN A 143 17.17 -0.20 -6.38
CA ASN A 143 16.69 0.30 -5.11
C ASN A 143 17.15 -0.66 -4.00
N PRO A 144 18.01 -0.21 -3.06
CA PRO A 144 18.56 -1.08 -2.03
C PRO A 144 17.48 -1.78 -1.18
N PHE A 145 16.28 -1.20 -1.08
CA PHE A 145 15.16 -1.78 -0.34
C PHE A 145 14.58 -3.04 -0.99
N ASP A 146 14.92 -3.35 -2.25
CA ASP A 146 14.51 -4.59 -2.91
C ASP A 146 15.15 -5.83 -2.28
N LYS A 147 16.30 -5.66 -1.60
CA LYS A 147 16.97 -6.72 -0.86
C LYS A 147 16.24 -7.11 0.42
N LEU A 148 15.28 -6.30 0.86
CA LEU A 148 14.51 -6.56 2.06
C LEU A 148 13.36 -7.54 1.78
N SER A 149 13.18 -8.51 2.67
CA SER A 149 11.94 -9.27 2.72
C SER A 149 10.78 -8.33 3.04
N GLN A 150 9.57 -8.74 2.73
CA GLN A 150 8.34 -7.98 3.01
C GLN A 150 8.26 -7.52 4.47
N ARG A 151 8.61 -8.39 5.42
CA ARG A 151 8.57 -8.06 6.86
C ARG A 151 9.68 -7.08 7.26
N GLU A 152 10.86 -7.21 6.69
CA GLU A 152 11.95 -6.25 6.88
C GLU A 152 11.61 -4.88 6.30
N LEU A 153 11.01 -4.84 5.10
CA LEU A 153 10.54 -3.58 4.50
C LEU A 153 9.49 -2.91 5.36
N GLN A 154 8.51 -3.64 5.86
CA GLN A 154 7.49 -3.12 6.76
C GLN A 154 8.09 -2.51 8.03
N VAL A 155 9.04 -3.21 8.66
CA VAL A 155 9.75 -2.68 9.85
C VAL A 155 10.59 -1.46 9.46
N ALA A 156 11.30 -1.49 8.32
CA ALA A 156 12.08 -0.36 7.82
C ALA A 156 11.21 0.88 7.63
N MET A 157 10.04 0.75 6.98
CA MET A 157 9.10 1.85 6.80
C MET A 157 8.62 2.46 8.12
N MET A 158 8.36 1.63 9.13
CA MET A 158 7.95 2.12 10.45
C MET A 158 9.08 2.87 11.16
N ILE A 159 10.33 2.39 11.03
CA ILE A 159 11.50 3.09 11.60
C ILE A 159 11.72 4.43 10.89
N VAL A 160 11.65 4.46 9.58
CA VAL A 160 11.83 5.67 8.77
C VAL A 160 10.75 6.71 9.09
N ASN A 161 9.53 6.27 9.41
CA ASN A 161 8.45 7.11 9.94
C ASN A 161 8.58 7.42 11.45
N CYS A 162 9.79 7.31 12.00
CA CYS A 162 10.12 7.67 13.38
C CYS A 162 9.31 6.93 14.46
N GLN A 163 8.78 5.73 14.18
CA GLN A 163 8.06 4.93 15.16
C GLN A 163 9.05 4.23 16.10
N ARG A 164 8.73 4.23 17.39
CA ARG A 164 9.57 3.60 18.41
C ARG A 164 9.43 2.07 18.34
N VAL A 165 10.48 1.36 18.77
CA VAL A 165 10.48 -0.11 18.80
C VAL A 165 9.27 -0.69 19.56
N SER A 166 8.82 -0.04 20.64
CA SER A 166 7.60 -0.42 21.38
C SER A 166 6.35 -0.32 20.51
N GLU A 167 6.19 0.79 19.79
CA GLU A 167 5.05 1.02 18.90
C GLU A 167 5.02 0.01 17.73
N ILE A 168 6.20 -0.27 17.14
CA ILE A 168 6.36 -1.30 16.12
C ILE A 168 6.00 -2.68 16.67
N SER A 169 6.48 -2.99 17.88
CA SER A 169 6.20 -4.23 18.61
C SER A 169 4.69 -4.45 18.79
N ASP A 170 3.99 -3.45 19.29
CA ASP A 170 2.55 -3.51 19.54
C ASP A 170 1.75 -3.65 18.23
N ARG A 171 2.08 -2.82 17.23
CA ARG A 171 1.38 -2.82 15.94
C ARG A 171 1.57 -4.11 15.12
N LEU A 172 2.76 -4.71 15.20
CA LEU A 172 3.09 -5.91 14.44
C LEU A 172 2.87 -7.20 15.24
N PHE A 173 2.44 -7.11 16.50
CA PHE A 173 2.30 -8.23 17.43
C PHE A 173 3.59 -9.05 17.56
N LEU A 174 4.73 -8.33 17.66
CA LEU A 174 6.06 -8.90 17.81
C LEU A 174 6.64 -8.54 19.18
N SER A 175 7.65 -9.31 19.63
CA SER A 175 8.43 -8.88 20.78
C SER A 175 9.39 -7.73 20.38
N PRO A 176 9.74 -6.81 21.31
CA PRO A 176 10.76 -5.79 21.04
C PRO A 176 12.10 -6.39 20.59
N LYS A 177 12.44 -7.57 21.09
CA LYS A 177 13.62 -8.34 20.68
C LYS A 177 13.54 -8.74 19.21
N THR A 178 12.37 -9.18 18.75
CA THR A 178 12.13 -9.56 17.36
C THR A 178 12.24 -8.35 16.43
N VAL A 179 11.66 -7.21 16.81
CA VAL A 179 11.77 -5.95 16.07
C VAL A 179 13.23 -5.53 15.93
N ASN A 180 14.02 -5.58 17.01
CA ASN A 180 15.45 -5.29 16.95
C ASN A 180 16.21 -6.29 16.06
N THR A 181 15.82 -7.55 16.03
CA THR A 181 16.42 -8.53 15.10
C THR A 181 16.19 -8.15 13.64
N TYR A 182 14.96 -7.71 13.29
CA TYR A 182 14.68 -7.18 11.95
C TYR A 182 15.50 -5.93 11.66
N ARG A 183 15.58 -4.98 12.61
CA ARG A 183 16.37 -3.75 12.47
C ARG A 183 17.83 -4.04 12.15
N TYR A 184 18.49 -4.95 12.86
CA TYR A 184 19.88 -5.33 12.56
C TYR A 184 20.04 -5.96 11.18
N ARG A 185 19.13 -6.84 10.77
CA ARG A 185 19.13 -7.44 9.43
C ARG A 185 18.92 -6.41 8.33
N ILE A 186 18.04 -5.43 8.56
CA ILE A 186 17.82 -4.31 7.65
C ILE A 186 19.12 -3.51 7.48
N PHE A 187 19.77 -3.16 8.59
CA PHE A 187 21.02 -2.43 8.59
C PHE A 187 22.11 -3.17 7.80
N GLU A 188 22.30 -4.45 8.06
CA GLU A 188 23.26 -5.30 7.36
C GLU A 188 22.96 -5.35 5.85
N LYS A 189 21.72 -5.55 5.45
CA LYS A 189 21.33 -5.65 4.04
C LYS A 189 21.46 -4.34 3.27
N LEU A 190 21.19 -3.21 3.94
CA LEU A 190 21.23 -1.88 3.33
C LEU A 190 22.58 -1.17 3.47
N GLY A 191 23.49 -1.73 4.28
CA GLY A 191 24.80 -1.13 4.54
C GLY A 191 24.71 0.18 5.32
N VAL A 192 23.75 0.29 6.26
CA VAL A 192 23.57 1.43 7.16
C VAL A 192 23.83 0.99 8.61
N GLU A 193 24.21 1.93 9.48
CA GLU A 193 24.54 1.64 10.88
C GLU A 193 23.52 2.22 11.87
N THR A 194 22.72 3.21 11.44
CA THR A 194 21.83 3.96 12.31
C THR A 194 20.44 4.16 11.70
N ASP A 195 19.42 4.40 12.55
CA ASP A 195 18.07 4.76 12.08
C ASP A 195 18.08 6.06 11.27
N VAL A 196 19.01 6.98 11.57
CA VAL A 196 19.15 8.25 10.84
C VAL A 196 19.62 7.98 9.41
N GLU A 197 20.64 7.12 9.23
CA GLU A 197 21.11 6.72 7.91
C GLU A 197 20.03 5.97 7.14
N LEU A 198 19.29 5.07 7.81
CA LEU A 198 18.16 4.37 7.22
C LEU A 198 17.10 5.37 6.76
N THR A 199 16.80 6.40 7.58
CA THR A 199 15.82 7.45 7.24
C THR A 199 16.30 8.27 6.05
N HIS A 200 17.57 8.67 5.99
CA HIS A 200 18.15 9.37 4.85
C HIS A 200 18.09 8.53 3.57
N LEU A 201 18.39 7.24 3.67
CA LEU A 201 18.26 6.32 2.55
C LEU A 201 16.81 6.19 2.10
N GLY A 202 15.87 6.10 3.06
CA GLY A 202 14.45 6.07 2.81
C GLY A 202 13.93 7.34 2.12
N LEU A 203 14.39 8.52 2.53
CA LEU A 203 14.08 9.80 1.87
C LEU A 203 14.62 9.83 0.43
N LYS A 204 15.87 9.40 0.24
CA LYS A 204 16.51 9.36 -1.10
C LYS A 204 15.74 8.47 -2.08
N HIS A 205 15.19 7.37 -1.59
CA HIS A 205 14.46 6.38 -2.40
C HIS A 205 12.93 6.47 -2.21
N GLY A 206 12.41 7.60 -1.68
CA GLY A 206 10.99 7.92 -1.62
C GLY A 206 10.13 7.09 -0.64
N LEU A 207 10.73 6.35 0.31
CA LEU A 207 9.98 5.63 1.34
C LEU A 207 9.27 6.55 2.34
N VAL A 208 9.63 7.82 2.37
CA VAL A 208 9.03 8.86 3.22
C VAL A 208 8.78 10.08 2.37
N GLU A 209 7.63 10.71 2.54
CA GLU A 209 7.41 12.05 2.01
C GLU A 209 8.37 13.02 2.70
N GLY A 210 9.21 13.67 1.90
CA GLY A 210 10.08 14.72 2.42
C GLY A 210 9.23 15.80 3.08
N PHE A 211 9.60 16.23 4.29
CA PHE A 211 9.09 17.48 4.81
C PHE A 211 9.41 18.55 3.78
N ASP A 212 8.39 19.14 3.17
CA ASP A 212 8.54 20.30 2.33
C ASP A 212 9.21 21.41 3.15
N THR A 213 10.52 21.48 3.07
CA THR A 213 11.31 22.60 3.57
C THR A 213 11.29 23.71 2.52
N THR A 214 10.13 24.13 2.07
CA THR A 214 10.01 25.43 1.43
C THR A 214 10.00 26.47 2.53
N PRO A 215 11.07 27.30 2.67
CA PRO A 215 11.03 28.40 3.61
C PRO A 215 9.94 29.35 3.12
N SER A 216 8.92 29.57 3.96
CA SER A 216 7.93 30.65 3.77
C SER A 216 8.68 31.96 3.64
N ASN A 217 8.63 32.53 2.47
CA ASN A 217 9.13 33.87 2.17
C ASN A 217 8.04 34.88 2.46
#